data_910f0ee032bdc4490f4c33446f5b64df
#
_entry.id   910f0ee032bdc4490f4c33446f5b64df
#
_cell.length_a   1.000
_cell.length_b   1.000
_cell.length_c   1.000
_cell.angle_alpha   90.00
_cell.angle_beta   90.00
_cell.angle_gamma   90.00
#
_symmetry.space_group_name_H-M   'P 1'
#
loop_
_entity.id
_entity.type
_entity.pdbx_description
1 polymer ?
#
loop_
_entity_poly.entity_id
_entity_poly.type
_entity_poly.pdbx_seq_one_letter_code
_entity_poly.pdbx_strand_id
1 'polypeptide(L)'
;PPNTIFCASSLPESYFELPFFTCKSNPTSCGYLSQMRWTTFVLGGWRGNVFYRFIKEAFEEYWSQEQAAVDYLFFDYLIEVARCEIPAISMFLKKVPNNNLHRDDLQAAMNQAIGSENFEQVIKSDTVLYKLSWRETYRLRTIDGSESIYQYFLNYHF
;
A
#
# COMPACT_ATOMS: atom_id res chain seq x y z
N PRO A 1 2.30 -15.44 8.47
CA PRO A 1 1.72 -14.15 8.83
C PRO A 1 1.25 -13.44 7.57
N PRO A 2 0.12 -12.72 7.62
CA PRO A 2 -0.36 -11.94 6.51
C PRO A 2 0.71 -10.91 6.14
N ASN A 3 1.01 -10.84 4.87
CA ASN A 3 2.25 -10.19 4.46
C ASN A 3 2.01 -8.84 3.79
N THR A 4 0.78 -8.46 3.43
CA THR A 4 0.70 -7.36 2.48
C THR A 4 -0.53 -6.50 2.63
N ILE A 5 -1.69 -7.00 2.30
CA ILE A 5 -2.89 -6.17 2.18
C ILE A 5 -4.07 -6.90 2.80
N PHE A 6 -4.79 -6.21 3.65
CA PHE A 6 -6.13 -6.59 4.06
C PHE A 6 -7.13 -5.71 3.31
N CYS A 7 -8.11 -6.33 2.68
CA CYS A 7 -9.18 -5.64 1.98
C CYS A 7 -10.45 -5.73 2.84
N ALA A 8 -10.88 -4.62 3.39
CA ALA A 8 -12.00 -4.56 4.33
C ALA A 8 -13.38 -4.69 3.65
N SER A 9 -13.43 -4.43 2.34
CA SER A 9 -14.64 -4.55 1.52
C SER A 9 -14.28 -4.77 0.05
N SER A 10 -15.27 -4.90 -0.83
CA SER A 10 -15.01 -4.88 -2.27
C SER A 10 -14.32 -3.58 -2.70
N LEU A 11 -13.41 -3.69 -3.68
CA LEU A 11 -12.75 -2.52 -4.23
C LEU A 11 -13.77 -1.61 -4.92
N PRO A 12 -13.75 -0.29 -4.69
CA PRO A 12 -14.61 0.65 -5.36
C PRO A 12 -14.43 0.60 -6.89
N GLU A 13 -15.52 0.64 -7.65
CA GLU A 13 -15.47 0.67 -9.12
C GLU A 13 -14.61 1.82 -9.65
N SER A 14 -14.62 2.97 -8.96
CA SER A 14 -13.81 4.13 -9.32
C SER A 14 -12.30 3.86 -9.38
N TYR A 15 -11.80 2.80 -8.71
CA TYR A 15 -10.38 2.43 -8.83
C TYR A 15 -10.05 1.84 -10.20
N PHE A 16 -11.02 1.16 -10.83
CA PHE A 16 -10.87 0.55 -12.16
C PHE A 16 -11.04 1.56 -13.30
N GLU A 17 -11.63 2.72 -13.03
CA GLU A 17 -11.78 3.80 -13.99
C GLU A 17 -10.49 4.60 -14.20
N LEU A 18 -9.53 4.46 -13.27
CA LEU A 18 -8.25 5.16 -13.35
C LEU A 18 -7.26 4.41 -14.24
N PRO A 19 -6.53 5.12 -15.11
CA PRO A 19 -5.46 4.50 -15.89
C PRO A 19 -4.33 3.96 -15.00
N PHE A 20 -4.17 4.56 -13.82
CA PHE A 20 -3.22 4.16 -12.78
C PHE A 20 -3.85 4.38 -11.41
N PHE A 21 -3.68 3.42 -10.51
CA PHE A 21 -4.16 3.46 -9.14
C PHE A 21 -3.03 3.13 -8.16
N THR A 22 -3.03 3.80 -7.03
CA THR A 22 -2.18 3.55 -5.86
C THR A 22 -2.83 4.15 -4.62
N CYS A 23 -2.45 3.71 -3.43
CA CYS A 23 -2.82 4.43 -2.22
C CYS A 23 -2.03 5.73 -2.14
N LYS A 24 -2.75 6.81 -1.88
CA LYS A 24 -2.23 8.17 -1.88
C LYS A 24 -2.83 9.00 -0.74
N SER A 25 -2.03 9.84 -0.15
CA SER A 25 -2.48 10.88 0.77
C SER A 25 -1.90 12.23 0.39
N ASN A 26 -2.31 13.28 1.09
CA ASN A 26 -1.74 14.60 0.87
C ASN A 26 -0.22 14.56 1.00
N PRO A 27 0.51 15.19 0.07
CA PRO A 27 1.94 15.31 0.17
C PRO A 27 2.32 15.94 1.51
N THR A 28 3.14 15.24 2.27
CA THR A 28 3.73 15.76 3.49
C THR A 28 5.24 15.86 3.28
N SER A 29 5.91 16.75 3.96
CA SER A 29 7.37 16.83 4.03
C SER A 29 7.93 15.66 4.85
N CYS A 30 7.54 14.43 4.46
CA CYS A 30 8.08 13.21 5.04
C CYS A 30 9.38 12.84 4.32
N GLY A 31 10.28 12.16 5.01
CA GLY A 31 11.56 11.71 4.46
C GLY A 31 11.44 10.63 3.36
N TYR A 32 10.22 10.27 2.93
CA TYR A 32 10.01 9.30 1.87
C TYR A 32 10.10 9.96 0.48
N LEU A 33 10.75 9.29 -0.45
CA LEU A 33 10.86 9.73 -1.84
C LEU A 33 9.49 9.98 -2.49
N SER A 34 8.52 9.11 -2.21
CA SER A 34 7.16 9.24 -2.71
C SER A 34 6.43 10.49 -2.22
N GLN A 35 6.83 11.05 -1.07
CA GLN A 35 6.11 12.12 -0.38
C GLN A 35 4.61 11.86 -0.30
N MET A 36 4.21 10.60 -0.06
CA MET A 36 2.84 10.11 0.00
C MET A 36 2.06 10.20 -1.32
N ARG A 37 2.70 10.52 -2.46
CA ARG A 37 2.06 10.57 -3.79
C ARG A 37 1.72 9.18 -4.34
N TRP A 38 2.41 8.15 -3.87
CA TRP A 38 2.15 6.74 -4.18
C TRP A 38 2.62 5.84 -3.05
N THR A 39 2.19 4.60 -3.11
CA THR A 39 2.74 3.50 -2.30
C THR A 39 3.02 2.31 -3.21
N THR A 40 4.08 1.57 -2.94
CA THR A 40 4.48 0.43 -3.76
C THR A 40 3.84 -0.90 -3.33
N PHE A 41 3.13 -0.92 -2.19
CA PHE A 41 2.46 -2.14 -1.74
C PHE A 41 1.18 -2.45 -2.54
N VAL A 42 0.58 -1.44 -3.19
CA VAL A 42 -0.51 -1.64 -4.13
C VAL A 42 -0.37 -0.71 -5.33
N LEU A 43 -0.37 -1.29 -6.50
CA LEU A 43 -0.35 -0.60 -7.79
C LEU A 43 -1.34 -1.29 -8.72
N GLY A 44 -2.22 -0.55 -9.30
CA GLY A 44 -3.22 -1.02 -10.24
C GLY A 44 -3.33 -0.12 -11.48
N GLY A 45 -4.05 -0.56 -12.49
CA GLY A 45 -4.33 0.28 -13.66
C GLY A 45 -4.64 -0.51 -14.92
N TRP A 46 -4.85 0.21 -15.99
CA TRP A 46 -5.22 -0.39 -17.27
C TRP A 46 -4.06 -1.17 -17.89
N ARG A 47 -4.40 -2.30 -18.49
CA ARG A 47 -3.44 -3.12 -19.21
C ARG A 47 -2.71 -2.30 -20.28
N GLY A 48 -1.38 -2.41 -20.32
CA GLY A 48 -0.54 -1.81 -21.35
C GLY A 48 -0.37 -0.30 -21.24
N ASN A 49 -0.74 0.32 -20.09
CA ASN A 49 -0.47 1.74 -19.91
C ASN A 49 1.05 2.03 -19.88
N VAL A 50 1.41 3.26 -20.16
CA VAL A 50 2.82 3.68 -20.29
C VAL A 50 3.63 3.47 -19.02
N PHE A 51 3.01 3.56 -17.83
CA PHE A 51 3.69 3.34 -16.56
C PHE A 51 4.23 1.90 -16.46
N TYR A 52 3.36 0.90 -16.65
CA TYR A 52 3.77 -0.51 -16.53
C TYR A 52 4.74 -0.92 -17.62
N ARG A 53 4.61 -0.36 -18.82
CA ARG A 53 5.58 -0.58 -19.90
C ARG A 53 6.94 -0.01 -19.52
N PHE A 54 7.01 1.23 -19.07
CA PHE A 54 8.25 1.85 -18.61
C PHE A 54 8.91 1.04 -17.47
N ILE A 55 8.14 0.70 -16.43
CA ILE A 55 8.68 -0.06 -15.30
C ILE A 55 9.21 -1.41 -15.73
N LYS A 56 8.49 -2.12 -16.60
CA LYS A 56 8.94 -3.41 -17.13
C LYS A 56 10.27 -3.26 -17.89
N GLU A 57 10.33 -2.34 -18.85
CA GLU A 57 11.53 -2.11 -19.66
C GLU A 57 12.72 -1.65 -18.78
N ALA A 58 12.50 -0.77 -17.82
CA ALA A 58 13.53 -0.31 -16.89
C ALA A 58 14.06 -1.45 -16.00
N PHE A 59 13.20 -2.34 -15.51
CA PHE A 59 13.64 -3.52 -14.76
C PHE A 59 14.40 -4.52 -15.65
N GLU A 60 13.92 -4.79 -16.86
CA GLU A 60 14.60 -5.70 -17.80
C GLU A 60 15.99 -5.17 -18.15
N GLU A 61 16.13 -3.89 -18.43
CA GLU A 61 17.42 -3.27 -18.71
C GLU A 61 18.35 -3.32 -17.49
N TYR A 62 17.86 -2.91 -16.32
CA TYR A 62 18.67 -2.92 -15.09
C TYR A 62 19.19 -4.32 -14.77
N TRP A 63 18.30 -5.32 -14.72
CA TRP A 63 18.68 -6.68 -14.37
C TRP A 63 19.46 -7.43 -15.47
N SER A 64 19.52 -6.87 -16.68
CA SER A 64 20.44 -7.39 -17.70
C SER A 64 21.92 -7.09 -17.41
N GLN A 65 22.17 -6.06 -16.60
CA GLN A 65 23.49 -5.54 -16.30
C GLN A 65 23.89 -5.74 -14.83
N GLU A 66 22.94 -5.76 -13.93
CA GLU A 66 23.15 -5.75 -12.48
C GLU A 66 22.61 -7.03 -11.82
N GLN A 67 23.28 -7.47 -10.76
CA GLN A 67 22.89 -8.68 -10.00
C GLN A 67 22.25 -8.35 -8.64
N ALA A 68 22.29 -7.09 -8.22
CA ALA A 68 21.70 -6.62 -6.98
C ALA A 68 21.03 -5.28 -7.16
N ALA A 69 19.97 -5.02 -6.42
CA ALA A 69 19.35 -3.70 -6.40
C ALA A 69 20.31 -2.68 -5.79
N VAL A 70 20.39 -1.49 -6.39
CA VAL A 70 21.20 -0.38 -5.91
C VAL A 70 20.79 0.05 -4.49
N ASP A 71 19.51 -0.09 -4.17
CA ASP A 71 18.94 0.29 -2.89
C ASP A 71 17.61 -0.45 -2.66
N TYR A 72 17.16 -0.51 -1.41
CA TYR A 72 15.84 -1.05 -1.05
C TYR A 72 14.69 -0.28 -1.73
N LEU A 73 14.85 1.02 -1.95
CA LEU A 73 13.86 1.90 -2.57
C LEU A 73 14.00 1.97 -4.10
N PHE A 74 14.72 1.03 -4.73
CA PHE A 74 14.97 1.05 -6.16
C PHE A 74 13.70 1.24 -7.01
N PHE A 75 12.63 0.58 -6.63
CA PHE A 75 11.34 0.74 -7.31
C PHE A 75 10.76 2.15 -7.19
N ASP A 76 10.87 2.76 -6.00
CA ASP A 76 10.44 4.15 -5.79
C ASP A 76 11.27 5.13 -6.61
N TYR A 77 12.57 4.88 -6.80
CA TYR A 77 13.42 5.70 -7.70
C TYR A 77 12.95 5.61 -9.15
N LEU A 78 12.60 4.42 -9.63
CA LEU A 78 12.06 4.27 -10.99
C LEU A 78 10.73 5.02 -11.17
N ILE A 79 9.85 4.99 -10.17
CA ILE A 79 8.60 5.75 -10.22
C ILE A 79 8.88 7.26 -10.25
N GLU A 80 9.83 7.73 -9.46
CA GLU A 80 10.18 9.16 -9.43
C GLU A 80 10.80 9.61 -10.76
N VAL A 81 11.71 8.84 -11.33
CA VAL A 81 12.26 9.10 -12.68
C VAL A 81 11.12 9.15 -13.71
N ALA A 82 10.25 8.15 -13.72
CA ALA A 82 9.11 8.12 -14.63
C ALA A 82 8.19 9.35 -14.46
N ARG A 83 7.95 9.76 -13.22
CA ARG A 83 7.14 10.95 -12.91
C ARG A 83 7.77 12.24 -13.43
N CYS A 84 9.09 12.36 -13.35
CA CYS A 84 9.83 13.55 -13.80
C CYS A 84 9.95 13.59 -15.33
N GLU A 85 10.22 12.47 -15.96
CA GLU A 85 10.60 12.40 -17.36
C GLU A 85 9.43 12.10 -18.31
N ILE A 86 8.34 11.50 -17.80
CA ILE A 86 7.21 11.08 -18.63
C ILE A 86 5.94 11.84 -18.20
N PRO A 87 5.54 12.91 -18.93
CA PRO A 87 4.40 13.75 -18.56
C PRO A 87 3.10 12.98 -18.34
N ALA A 88 2.85 11.92 -19.11
CA ALA A 88 1.68 11.07 -18.96
C ALA A 88 1.63 10.37 -17.58
N ILE A 89 2.78 9.91 -17.07
CA ILE A 89 2.88 9.27 -15.75
C ILE A 89 2.67 10.29 -14.64
N SER A 90 3.28 11.48 -14.77
CA SER A 90 3.02 12.58 -13.84
C SER A 90 1.53 12.91 -13.77
N MET A 91 0.85 12.93 -14.92
CA MET A 91 -0.60 13.18 -15.00
C MET A 91 -1.42 12.04 -14.37
N PHE A 92 -1.03 10.78 -14.56
CA PHE A 92 -1.69 9.65 -13.92
C PHE A 92 -1.65 9.75 -12.40
N LEU A 93 -0.47 9.99 -11.83
CA LEU A 93 -0.29 10.17 -10.39
C LEU A 93 -1.10 11.35 -9.83
N LYS A 94 -1.21 12.45 -10.59
CA LYS A 94 -2.04 13.60 -10.19
C LYS A 94 -3.53 13.28 -10.17
N LYS A 95 -4.01 12.43 -11.09
CA LYS A 95 -5.42 12.04 -11.18
C LYS A 95 -5.88 11.10 -10.07
N VAL A 96 -4.97 10.36 -9.44
CA VAL A 96 -5.31 9.52 -8.29
C VAL A 96 -5.76 10.44 -7.15
N PRO A 97 -6.99 10.30 -6.65
CA PRO A 97 -7.43 11.06 -5.48
C PRO A 97 -6.75 10.54 -4.22
N ASN A 98 -6.77 11.33 -3.15
CA ASN A 98 -6.42 10.82 -1.83
C ASN A 98 -7.38 9.69 -1.46
N ASN A 99 -6.84 8.59 -0.95
CA ASN A 99 -7.60 7.40 -0.64
C ASN A 99 -6.89 6.56 0.42
N ASN A 100 -7.64 5.70 1.09
CA ASN A 100 -7.11 4.79 2.09
C ASN A 100 -6.19 5.51 3.11
N LEU A 101 -6.71 6.58 3.71
CA LEU A 101 -5.93 7.46 4.59
C LEU A 101 -5.48 6.76 5.87
N HIS A 102 -6.25 5.76 6.32
CA HIS A 102 -6.04 4.96 7.52
C HIS A 102 -5.37 3.60 7.23
N ARG A 103 -4.70 3.45 6.09
CA ARG A 103 -4.12 2.18 5.61
C ARG A 103 -3.12 1.53 6.56
N ASP A 104 -2.49 2.29 7.44
CA ASP A 104 -1.48 1.79 8.39
C ASP A 104 -2.07 1.51 9.78
N ASP A 105 -3.31 1.94 10.07
CA ASP A 105 -3.93 1.89 11.40
C ASP A 105 -4.20 0.45 11.85
N LEU A 106 -4.65 -0.42 10.94
CA LEU A 106 -4.91 -1.82 11.25
C LEU A 106 -3.66 -2.55 11.73
N GLN A 107 -2.52 -2.34 11.06
CA GLN A 107 -1.25 -2.93 11.50
C GLN A 107 -0.89 -2.53 12.92
N ALA A 108 -1.04 -1.25 13.25
CA ALA A 108 -0.76 -0.73 14.59
C ALA A 108 -1.71 -1.31 15.67
N ALA A 109 -2.94 -1.64 15.28
CA ALA A 109 -3.97 -2.14 16.18
C ALA A 109 -3.96 -3.67 16.38
N MET A 110 -3.28 -4.44 15.51
CA MET A 110 -3.35 -5.91 15.47
C MET A 110 -3.10 -6.60 16.81
N ASN A 111 -2.26 -6.04 17.67
CA ASN A 111 -1.95 -6.58 19.00
C ASN A 111 -2.85 -6.07 20.13
N GLN A 112 -3.85 -5.27 19.81
CA GLN A 112 -4.82 -4.75 20.79
C GLN A 112 -5.96 -5.75 21.00
N ALA A 113 -6.69 -5.62 22.12
CA ALA A 113 -7.84 -6.47 22.42
C ALA A 113 -8.97 -6.20 21.41
N ILE A 114 -9.61 -7.29 20.96
CA ILE A 114 -10.84 -7.18 20.16
C ILE A 114 -11.96 -6.52 20.99
N GLY A 115 -12.82 -5.75 20.35
CA GLY A 115 -13.90 -5.01 21.03
C GLY A 115 -13.42 -3.74 21.75
N SER A 116 -12.13 -3.41 21.72
CA SER A 116 -11.67 -2.08 22.08
C SER A 116 -12.30 -1.05 21.14
N GLU A 117 -12.59 0.16 21.63
CA GLU A 117 -13.06 1.27 20.78
C GLU A 117 -12.19 1.49 19.54
N ASN A 118 -10.92 1.07 19.64
CA ASN A 118 -9.94 1.16 18.56
C ASN A 118 -10.28 0.27 17.36
N PHE A 119 -10.89 -0.93 17.53
CA PHE A 119 -11.20 -1.79 16.40
C PHE A 119 -12.22 -1.16 15.46
N GLU A 120 -13.34 -0.63 15.98
CA GLU A 120 -14.34 0.08 15.20
C GLU A 120 -13.78 1.38 14.60
N GLN A 121 -12.79 1.97 15.26
CA GLN A 121 -12.09 3.15 14.76
C GLN A 121 -11.07 2.83 13.67
N VAL A 122 -10.50 1.63 13.64
CA VAL A 122 -9.47 1.21 12.66
C VAL A 122 -10.09 0.87 11.32
N ILE A 123 -11.21 0.13 11.31
CA ILE A 123 -11.90 -0.21 10.06
C ILE A 123 -12.82 0.95 9.66
N LYS A 124 -12.24 1.91 8.99
CA LYS A 124 -12.93 3.14 8.57
C LYS A 124 -13.64 2.97 7.23
N SER A 125 -14.76 3.64 7.08
CA SER A 125 -15.56 3.62 5.85
C SER A 125 -14.85 4.23 4.63
N ASP A 126 -13.85 5.07 4.85
CA ASP A 126 -13.05 5.72 3.79
C ASP A 126 -11.78 4.93 3.41
N THR A 127 -11.53 3.80 4.07
CA THR A 127 -10.33 2.99 3.87
C THR A 127 -10.71 1.53 3.59
N VAL A 128 -10.41 1.08 2.39
CA VAL A 128 -10.69 -0.29 1.92
C VAL A 128 -9.44 -1.15 2.01
N LEU A 129 -8.27 -0.57 1.77
CA LEU A 129 -7.00 -1.28 1.69
C LEU A 129 -6.12 -0.90 2.88
N TYR A 130 -5.79 -1.91 3.69
CA TYR A 130 -4.89 -1.78 4.83
C TYR A 130 -3.59 -2.51 4.55
N LYS A 131 -2.47 -1.82 4.83
CA LYS A 131 -1.14 -2.41 4.73
C LYS A 131 -0.83 -3.21 5.98
N LEU A 132 -0.34 -4.43 5.79
CA LEU A 132 0.20 -5.27 6.84
C LEU A 132 1.68 -5.54 6.58
N SER A 133 2.44 -5.93 7.60
CA SER A 133 3.86 -6.22 7.48
C SER A 133 4.21 -7.57 8.11
N TRP A 134 4.91 -8.41 7.35
CA TRP A 134 5.47 -9.64 7.86
C TRP A 134 6.61 -9.42 8.89
N ARG A 135 7.14 -8.22 8.96
CA ARG A 135 8.20 -7.84 9.91
C ARG A 135 7.66 -7.59 11.31
N GLU A 136 6.35 -7.35 11.42
CA GLU A 136 5.70 -7.16 12.70
C GLU A 136 5.43 -8.50 13.39
N THR A 137 5.52 -8.48 14.70
CA THR A 137 5.15 -9.64 15.52
C THR A 137 3.71 -9.48 15.98
N TYR A 138 2.83 -10.30 15.43
CA TYR A 138 1.43 -10.34 15.83
C TYR A 138 1.22 -11.43 16.88
N ARG A 139 0.48 -11.08 17.93
CA ARG A 139 0.19 -11.97 19.06
C ARG A 139 -1.25 -12.44 19.01
N LEU A 140 -1.49 -13.70 19.36
CA LEU A 140 -2.85 -14.25 19.44
C LEU A 140 -3.61 -13.67 20.63
N ARG A 141 -2.90 -13.31 21.71
CA ARG A 141 -3.46 -12.70 22.89
C ARG A 141 -2.70 -11.45 23.29
N THR A 142 -3.42 -10.52 23.85
CA THR A 142 -2.87 -9.32 24.48
C THR A 142 -2.13 -9.65 25.77
N ILE A 143 -1.48 -8.68 26.37
CA ILE A 143 -0.72 -8.88 27.62
C ILE A 143 -1.62 -9.31 28.78
N ASP A 144 -2.88 -8.82 28.83
CA ASP A 144 -3.88 -9.18 29.82
C ASP A 144 -4.61 -10.51 29.53
N GLY A 145 -4.23 -11.21 28.45
CA GLY A 145 -4.80 -12.51 28.06
C GLY A 145 -6.05 -12.46 27.20
N SER A 146 -6.56 -11.27 26.88
CA SER A 146 -7.71 -11.09 25.99
C SER A 146 -7.38 -11.52 24.56
N GLU A 147 -8.40 -11.85 23.76
CA GLU A 147 -8.23 -12.10 22.32
C GLU A 147 -7.76 -10.83 21.62
N SER A 148 -6.73 -10.98 20.78
CA SER A 148 -6.23 -9.85 19.98
C SER A 148 -7.03 -9.69 18.68
N ILE A 149 -6.97 -8.50 18.08
CA ILE A 149 -7.52 -8.24 16.75
C ILE A 149 -6.90 -9.22 15.74
N TYR A 150 -5.61 -9.54 15.85
CA TYR A 150 -4.96 -10.53 14.97
C TYR A 150 -5.59 -11.92 15.09
N GLN A 151 -5.85 -12.41 16.31
CA GLN A 151 -6.51 -13.70 16.51
C GLN A 151 -7.92 -13.70 15.93
N TYR A 152 -8.67 -12.62 16.12
CA TYR A 152 -10.00 -12.46 15.54
C TYR A 152 -9.97 -12.61 14.02
N PHE A 153 -9.04 -11.92 13.32
CA PHE A 153 -8.92 -12.06 11.87
C PHE A 153 -8.58 -13.48 11.44
N LEU A 154 -7.70 -14.18 12.15
CA LEU A 154 -7.39 -15.58 11.84
C LEU A 154 -8.61 -16.49 11.94
N ASN A 155 -9.51 -16.23 12.87
CA ASN A 155 -10.69 -17.04 13.08
C ASN A 155 -11.80 -16.79 12.07
N TYR A 156 -11.90 -15.60 11.49
CA TYR A 156 -13.06 -15.16 10.70
C TYR A 156 -12.76 -14.75 9.27
N HIS A 157 -11.50 -14.57 8.91
CA HIS A 157 -11.12 -14.02 7.60
C HIS A 157 -10.04 -14.81 6.85
N PHE A 158 -9.51 -15.89 7.42
CA PHE A 158 -8.51 -16.75 6.78
C PHE A 158 -8.84 -18.22 6.86
#